data_7661431d22dcffbf41fda983e9611550
#
_entry.id   7661431d22dcffbf41fda983e9611550
#
_cell.length_a   1.000
_cell.length_b   1.000
_cell.length_c   1.000
_cell.angle_alpha   90.00
_cell.angle_beta   90.00
_cell.angle_gamma   90.00
#
_symmetry.space_group_name_H-M   'P 1'
#
loop_
_entity.id
_entity.type
_entity.pdbx_description
1 polymer ?
#
loop_
_entity_poly.entity_id
_entity_poly.type
_entity_poly.pdbx_seq_one_letter_code
_entity_poly.pdbx_strand_id
1 'polypeptide(L)'
;MIFDSWGGVLADGAFQEFSMAYTARVLAQLKREHEGVRIPRIVFTKGGGLWLDEMGELDCDVLGLDWTVNLGRARALVGHKKALQGNIDPNVLFAGAPQIEAEVAKVLRSFGAPHQGAGTGATHVFNLGHGISQYTPPENVAVLVDAVHSHSRLMRK
;
A
#
# COMPACT_ATOMS: atom_id res chain seq x y z
N MET A 1 -6.58 -10.42 -2.40
CA MET A 1 -6.40 -9.00 -2.74
C MET A 1 -7.27 -8.62 -3.91
N ILE A 2 -7.96 -7.48 -3.82
CA ILE A 2 -8.76 -6.90 -4.92
C ILE A 2 -7.90 -5.80 -5.55
N PHE A 3 -7.82 -5.79 -6.88
CA PHE A 3 -7.12 -4.78 -7.66
C PHE A 3 -8.12 -3.98 -8.49
N ASP A 4 -8.25 -2.70 -8.19
CA ASP A 4 -8.98 -1.73 -9.00
C ASP A 4 -7.97 -0.80 -9.69
N SER A 5 -7.58 -1.19 -10.91
CA SER A 5 -6.56 -0.45 -11.67
C SER A 5 -7.06 0.85 -12.29
N TRP A 6 -8.37 1.06 -12.35
CA TRP A 6 -8.99 2.17 -13.07
C TRP A 6 -9.94 3.03 -12.23
N GLY A 7 -10.28 2.63 -11.00
CA GLY A 7 -11.20 3.38 -10.14
C GLY A 7 -10.80 4.84 -9.93
N GLY A 8 -9.51 5.08 -9.75
CA GLY A 8 -8.99 6.43 -9.50
C GLY A 8 -9.09 7.43 -10.66
N VAL A 9 -9.56 7.01 -11.87
CA VAL A 9 -9.86 7.93 -12.98
C VAL A 9 -11.32 8.40 -12.99
N LEU A 10 -12.15 7.84 -12.12
CA LEU A 10 -13.55 8.22 -12.00
C LEU A 10 -13.68 9.59 -11.30
N ALA A 11 -14.74 10.30 -11.64
CA ALA A 11 -15.09 11.52 -10.93
C ALA A 11 -15.60 11.22 -9.52
N ASP A 12 -15.58 12.23 -8.66
CA ASP A 12 -16.21 12.16 -7.34
C ASP A 12 -17.72 11.82 -7.48
N GLY A 13 -18.21 10.96 -6.60
CA GLY A 13 -19.54 10.34 -6.72
C GLY A 13 -19.54 9.09 -7.62
N ALA A 14 -18.95 9.16 -8.81
CA ALA A 14 -18.82 7.99 -9.68
C ALA A 14 -17.85 6.93 -9.12
N PHE A 15 -16.79 7.36 -8.44
CA PHE A 15 -15.90 6.45 -7.74
C PHE A 15 -16.65 5.67 -6.64
N GLN A 16 -17.45 6.35 -5.86
CA GLN A 16 -18.27 5.73 -4.82
C GLN A 16 -19.28 4.74 -5.40
N GLU A 17 -19.98 5.14 -6.47
CA GLU A 17 -21.03 4.35 -7.09
C GLU A 17 -20.48 3.13 -7.86
N PHE A 18 -19.46 3.32 -8.70
CA PHE A 18 -19.00 2.30 -9.66
C PHE A 18 -17.75 1.53 -9.23
N SER A 19 -16.99 2.02 -8.24
CA SER A 19 -15.82 1.32 -7.71
C SER A 19 -16.07 0.86 -6.28
N MET A 20 -16.24 1.78 -5.32
CA MET A 20 -16.32 1.44 -3.89
C MET A 20 -17.51 0.54 -3.56
N ALA A 21 -18.71 0.85 -4.09
CA ALA A 21 -19.91 0.07 -3.81
C ALA A 21 -19.76 -1.39 -4.26
N TYR A 22 -19.15 -1.61 -5.42
CA TYR A 22 -18.91 -2.98 -5.92
C TYR A 22 -17.77 -3.68 -5.17
N THR A 23 -16.71 -2.97 -4.82
CA THR A 23 -15.65 -3.49 -3.97
C THR A 23 -16.20 -3.93 -2.61
N ALA A 24 -17.06 -3.13 -1.98
CA ALA A 24 -17.73 -3.48 -0.74
C ALA A 24 -18.60 -4.74 -0.87
N ARG A 25 -19.35 -4.87 -1.98
CA ARG A 25 -20.18 -6.06 -2.26
C ARG A 25 -19.33 -7.32 -2.45
N VAL A 26 -18.18 -7.21 -3.11
CA VAL A 26 -17.23 -8.33 -3.25
C VAL A 26 -16.66 -8.72 -1.88
N LEU A 27 -16.19 -7.73 -1.11
CA LEU A 27 -15.65 -7.96 0.23
C LEU A 27 -16.65 -8.69 1.15
N ALA A 28 -17.93 -8.32 1.10
CA ALA A 28 -18.99 -8.93 1.90
C ALA A 28 -19.19 -10.43 1.60
N GLN A 29 -18.80 -10.88 0.41
CA GLN A 29 -18.94 -12.28 -0.02
C GLN A 29 -17.67 -13.12 0.15
N LEU A 30 -16.53 -12.48 0.41
CA LEU A 30 -15.27 -13.20 0.62
C LEU A 30 -15.23 -13.86 2.00
N LYS A 31 -14.71 -15.07 2.04
CA LYS A 31 -14.45 -15.77 3.31
C LYS A 31 -13.47 -14.99 4.18
N ARG A 32 -13.79 -14.91 5.47
CA ARG A 32 -12.94 -14.30 6.50
C ARG A 32 -11.99 -15.28 7.17
N GLU A 33 -12.31 -16.56 7.05
CA GLU A 33 -11.62 -17.62 7.74
C GLU A 33 -11.62 -18.89 6.89
N HIS A 34 -10.57 -19.68 7.01
CA HIS A 34 -10.46 -21.03 6.47
C HIS A 34 -9.68 -21.88 7.47
N GLU A 35 -10.27 -23.00 7.89
CA GLU A 35 -9.68 -23.94 8.84
C GLU A 35 -9.14 -23.27 10.13
N GLY A 36 -9.91 -22.34 10.69
CA GLY A 36 -9.52 -21.60 11.91
C GLY A 36 -8.48 -20.49 11.68
N VAL A 37 -8.02 -20.27 10.44
CA VAL A 37 -7.06 -19.23 10.10
C VAL A 37 -7.76 -18.04 9.46
N ARG A 38 -7.56 -16.84 10.03
CA ARG A 38 -8.08 -15.59 9.44
C ARG A 38 -7.43 -15.31 8.09
N ILE A 39 -8.26 -15.02 7.08
CA ILE A 39 -7.81 -14.62 5.74
C ILE A 39 -7.83 -13.10 5.65
N PRO A 40 -6.68 -12.42 5.59
CA PRO A 40 -6.64 -10.97 5.44
C PRO A 40 -7.14 -10.57 4.05
N ARG A 41 -7.91 -9.47 4.00
CA ARG A 41 -8.46 -8.91 2.77
C ARG A 41 -7.77 -7.59 2.47
N ILE A 42 -7.22 -7.47 1.27
CA ILE A 42 -6.47 -6.31 0.81
C ILE A 42 -7.23 -5.67 -0.35
N VAL A 43 -7.41 -4.36 -0.31
CA VAL A 43 -7.99 -3.57 -1.41
C VAL A 43 -6.93 -2.61 -1.92
N PHE A 44 -6.76 -2.55 -3.22
CA PHE A 44 -5.90 -1.60 -3.91
C PHE A 44 -6.70 -0.88 -5.00
N THR A 45 -6.64 0.45 -5.01
CA THR A 45 -7.15 1.28 -6.09
C THR A 45 -6.05 2.22 -6.56
N LYS A 46 -5.66 2.12 -7.84
CA LYS A 46 -4.73 3.06 -8.43
C LYS A 46 -5.40 4.43 -8.54
N GLY A 47 -4.74 5.48 -8.06
CA GLY A 47 -5.31 6.84 -8.00
C GLY A 47 -6.34 7.03 -6.89
N GLY A 48 -6.57 6.05 -6.03
CA GLY A 48 -7.56 6.10 -4.94
C GLY A 48 -7.21 7.04 -3.78
N GLY A 49 -6.06 7.70 -3.82
CA GLY A 49 -5.59 8.57 -2.73
C GLY A 49 -6.51 9.74 -2.38
N LEU A 50 -7.36 10.19 -3.31
CA LEU A 50 -8.35 11.25 -3.09
C LEU A 50 -9.49 10.82 -2.16
N TRP A 51 -9.81 9.52 -2.12
CA TRP A 51 -10.91 8.92 -1.36
C TRP A 51 -10.42 7.97 -0.28
N LEU A 52 -9.20 8.20 0.21
CA LEU A 52 -8.54 7.28 1.13
C LEU A 52 -9.26 7.16 2.47
N ASP A 53 -9.86 8.22 2.95
CA ASP A 53 -10.70 8.24 4.15
C ASP A 53 -11.93 7.36 3.99
N GLU A 54 -12.65 7.48 2.87
CA GLU A 54 -13.81 6.64 2.55
C GLU A 54 -13.39 5.18 2.35
N MET A 55 -12.28 4.93 1.64
CA MET A 55 -11.71 3.58 1.51
C MET A 55 -11.33 2.97 2.86
N GLY A 56 -10.98 3.80 3.83
CA GLY A 56 -10.71 3.40 5.20
C GLY A 56 -11.91 2.75 5.90
N GLU A 57 -13.14 3.01 5.44
CA GLU A 57 -14.36 2.42 5.99
C GLU A 57 -14.72 1.06 5.35
N LEU A 58 -14.06 0.67 4.26
CA LEU A 58 -14.27 -0.64 3.64
C LEU A 58 -13.93 -1.78 4.61
N ASP A 59 -14.69 -2.88 4.54
CA ASP A 59 -14.49 -4.06 5.37
C ASP A 59 -13.28 -4.91 4.87
N CYS A 60 -12.10 -4.28 4.87
CA CYS A 60 -10.81 -4.91 4.56
C CYS A 60 -9.81 -4.71 5.71
N ASP A 61 -8.73 -5.46 5.68
CA ASP A 61 -7.67 -5.39 6.70
C ASP A 61 -6.53 -4.46 6.27
N VAL A 62 -6.30 -4.35 4.96
CA VAL A 62 -5.16 -3.62 4.38
C VAL A 62 -5.62 -2.77 3.20
N LEU A 63 -5.12 -1.54 3.13
CA LEU A 63 -5.22 -0.69 1.94
C LEU A 63 -3.88 -0.67 1.21
N GLY A 64 -3.91 -1.09 -0.05
CA GLY A 64 -2.81 -0.93 -0.98
C GLY A 64 -2.82 0.48 -1.59
N LEU A 65 -1.66 1.11 -1.65
CA LEU A 65 -1.48 2.49 -2.09
C LEU A 65 -0.55 2.52 -3.29
N ASP A 66 -0.87 3.33 -4.27
CA ASP A 66 0.06 3.65 -5.34
C ASP A 66 1.06 4.75 -4.92
N TRP A 67 2.06 5.00 -5.77
CA TRP A 67 3.16 5.93 -5.49
C TRP A 67 2.77 7.41 -5.44
N THR A 68 1.55 7.78 -5.83
CA THR A 68 1.07 9.17 -5.78
C THR A 68 0.67 9.58 -4.36
N VAL A 69 0.47 8.62 -3.46
CA VAL A 69 0.06 8.85 -2.09
C VAL A 69 1.29 8.98 -1.17
N ASN A 70 1.32 10.01 -0.34
CA ASN A 70 2.30 10.09 0.73
C ASN A 70 1.93 9.13 1.87
N LEU A 71 2.81 8.16 2.15
CA LEU A 71 2.53 7.06 3.08
C LEU A 71 2.34 7.53 4.53
N GLY A 72 3.06 8.58 4.95
CA GLY A 72 2.89 9.15 6.29
C GLY A 72 1.54 9.85 6.46
N ARG A 73 1.07 10.55 5.42
CA ARG A 73 -0.29 11.14 5.42
C ARG A 73 -1.36 10.06 5.44
N ALA A 74 -1.19 9.00 4.64
CA ALA A 74 -2.09 7.86 4.63
C ALA A 74 -2.15 7.19 6.02
N ARG A 75 -0.99 6.98 6.66
CA ARG A 75 -0.92 6.45 8.02
C ARG A 75 -1.66 7.32 9.03
N ALA A 76 -1.51 8.64 8.96
CA ALA A 76 -2.21 9.56 9.84
C ALA A 76 -3.73 9.49 9.64
N LEU A 77 -4.18 9.33 8.41
CA LEU A 77 -5.60 9.34 8.06
C LEU A 77 -6.29 8.01 8.41
N VAL A 78 -5.72 6.89 8.00
CA VAL A 78 -6.39 5.57 8.09
C VAL A 78 -5.59 4.50 8.84
N GLY A 79 -4.35 4.77 9.23
CA GLY A 79 -3.46 3.78 9.85
C GLY A 79 -3.92 3.27 11.21
N HIS A 80 -4.85 3.96 11.88
CA HIS A 80 -5.49 3.51 13.12
C HIS A 80 -6.54 2.41 12.88
N LYS A 81 -7.03 2.25 11.64
CA LYS A 81 -8.05 1.27 11.24
C LYS A 81 -7.47 0.19 10.33
N LYS A 82 -6.47 0.51 9.53
CA LYS A 82 -5.97 -0.33 8.42
C LYS A 82 -4.45 -0.47 8.46
N ALA A 83 -3.96 -1.65 8.13
CA ALA A 83 -2.59 -1.78 7.67
C ALA A 83 -2.44 -1.15 6.27
N LEU A 84 -1.24 -0.67 5.94
CA LEU A 84 -0.96 -0.05 4.64
C LEU A 84 0.05 -0.89 3.87
N GLN A 85 -0.20 -1.06 2.57
CA GLN A 85 0.73 -1.74 1.67
C GLN A 85 1.14 -0.80 0.54
N GLY A 86 2.41 -0.70 0.28
CA GLY A 86 2.96 0.14 -0.79
C GLY A 86 4.30 0.76 -0.39
N ASN A 87 4.75 1.83 -1.07
CA ASN A 87 4.14 2.37 -2.29
C ASN A 87 5.21 3.05 -3.16
N ILE A 88 6.40 2.46 -3.25
CA ILE A 88 7.48 3.04 -4.06
C ILE A 88 7.09 3.08 -5.56
N ASP A 89 7.48 4.15 -6.26
CA ASP A 89 7.29 4.25 -7.71
C ASP A 89 8.08 3.13 -8.42
N PRO A 90 7.41 2.27 -9.23
CA PRO A 90 8.09 1.23 -9.97
C PRO A 90 9.18 1.74 -10.93
N ASN A 91 9.06 2.97 -11.43
CA ASN A 91 10.03 3.54 -12.34
C ASN A 91 11.39 3.84 -11.68
N VAL A 92 11.44 3.91 -10.37
CA VAL A 92 12.71 4.06 -9.64
C VAL A 92 13.66 2.88 -9.90
N LEU A 93 13.11 1.72 -10.27
CA LEU A 93 13.90 0.53 -10.62
C LEU A 93 14.68 0.64 -11.95
N PHE A 94 14.49 1.72 -12.70
CA PHE A 94 15.37 2.04 -13.84
C PHE A 94 16.56 2.92 -13.46
N ALA A 95 16.62 3.38 -12.22
CA ALA A 95 17.73 4.17 -11.71
C ALA A 95 18.88 3.30 -11.20
N GLY A 96 20.01 3.93 -10.86
CA GLY A 96 21.12 3.24 -10.21
C GLY A 96 20.85 2.90 -8.75
N ALA A 97 21.61 1.95 -8.20
CA ALA A 97 21.45 1.45 -6.83
C ALA A 97 21.35 2.57 -5.77
N PRO A 98 22.18 3.64 -5.77
CA PRO A 98 22.06 4.70 -4.76
C PRO A 98 20.71 5.40 -4.76
N GLN A 99 20.10 5.61 -5.93
CA GLN A 99 18.78 6.24 -6.04
C GLN A 99 17.67 5.31 -5.55
N ILE A 100 17.76 4.01 -5.85
CA ILE A 100 16.82 2.99 -5.35
C ILE A 100 16.86 2.96 -3.82
N GLU A 101 18.05 2.88 -3.23
CA GLU A 101 18.25 2.90 -1.77
C GLU A 101 17.70 4.17 -1.12
N ALA A 102 17.95 5.33 -1.73
CA ALA A 102 17.45 6.62 -1.24
C ALA A 102 15.92 6.68 -1.23
N GLU A 103 15.25 6.22 -2.28
CA GLU A 103 13.79 6.19 -2.35
C GLU A 103 13.19 5.16 -1.37
N VAL A 104 13.79 3.99 -1.21
CA VAL A 104 13.39 3.03 -0.17
C VAL A 104 13.44 3.66 1.22
N ALA A 105 14.56 4.30 1.55
CA ALA A 105 14.72 4.97 2.83
C ALA A 105 13.71 6.11 3.03
N LYS A 106 13.36 6.84 1.97
CA LYS A 106 12.36 7.91 1.99
C LYS A 106 10.96 7.36 2.27
N VAL A 107 10.54 6.30 1.58
CA VAL A 107 9.23 5.65 1.79
C VAL A 107 9.12 5.12 3.22
N LEU A 108 10.14 4.40 3.70
CA LEU A 108 10.16 3.87 5.07
C LEU A 108 10.12 4.98 6.12
N ARG A 109 10.91 6.06 5.95
CA ARG A 109 10.86 7.23 6.86
C ARG A 109 9.51 7.93 6.82
N SER A 110 8.87 8.00 5.65
CA SER A 110 7.54 8.60 5.51
C SER A 110 6.49 7.84 6.33
N PHE A 111 6.53 6.52 6.31
CA PHE A 111 5.68 5.70 7.17
C PHE A 111 6.05 5.86 8.65
N GLY A 112 7.32 5.91 8.97
CA GLY A 112 7.85 5.99 10.34
C GLY A 112 7.95 4.63 11.03
N ALA A 113 8.40 4.64 12.29
CA ALA A 113 8.57 3.42 13.06
C ALA A 113 7.23 2.72 13.31
N PRO A 114 7.16 1.39 13.17
CA PRO A 114 5.90 0.64 13.27
C PRO A 114 5.26 0.69 14.66
N HIS A 115 6.04 0.96 15.72
CA HIS A 115 5.57 0.97 17.10
C HIS A 115 5.36 2.38 17.69
N GLN A 116 5.62 3.43 16.92
CA GLN A 116 5.43 4.82 17.36
C GLN A 116 4.08 5.33 16.89
N GLY A 117 3.10 5.28 17.74
CA GLY A 117 1.76 5.81 17.51
C GLY A 117 0.73 5.07 18.35
N ALA A 118 -0.15 5.81 18.99
CA ALA A 118 -1.27 5.28 19.75
C ALA A 118 -2.26 4.62 18.78
N GLY A 119 -2.19 3.33 18.64
CA GLY A 119 -3.14 2.57 17.83
C GLY A 119 -2.56 1.24 17.36
N THR A 120 -3.32 0.22 17.52
CA THR A 120 -2.99 -1.19 17.23
C THR A 120 -2.85 -1.51 15.75
N GLY A 121 -2.87 -0.52 14.83
CA GLY A 121 -3.05 -0.75 13.41
C GLY A 121 -1.91 -0.35 12.47
N ALA A 122 -0.90 0.37 12.95
CA ALA A 122 0.12 0.91 12.06
C ALA A 122 1.12 -0.15 11.59
N THR A 123 0.67 -1.06 10.73
CA THR A 123 1.51 -2.07 10.07
C THR A 123 1.74 -1.66 8.61
N HIS A 124 2.97 -1.83 8.14
CA HIS A 124 3.37 -1.54 6.77
C HIS A 124 3.88 -2.81 6.08
N VAL A 125 3.32 -3.09 4.93
CA VAL A 125 3.85 -4.05 3.97
C VAL A 125 4.51 -3.26 2.85
N PHE A 126 5.85 -3.24 2.81
CA PHE A 126 6.55 -2.54 1.73
C PHE A 126 6.29 -3.22 0.39
N ASN A 127 5.91 -2.44 -0.60
CA ASN A 127 5.60 -2.92 -1.95
C ASN A 127 5.85 -1.82 -2.99
N LEU A 128 5.91 -2.21 -4.26
CA LEU A 128 5.78 -1.26 -5.36
C LEU A 128 4.35 -0.71 -5.39
N GLY A 129 4.21 0.54 -5.77
CA GLY A 129 2.90 1.19 -5.89
C GLY A 129 2.07 0.72 -7.09
N HIS A 130 2.63 -0.14 -7.94
CA HIS A 130 1.98 -0.81 -9.07
C HIS A 130 2.85 -1.96 -9.59
N GLY A 131 2.40 -2.62 -10.65
CA GLY A 131 3.17 -3.65 -11.34
C GLY A 131 4.50 -3.13 -11.90
N ILE A 132 5.48 -4.00 -11.93
CA ILE A 132 6.83 -3.75 -12.48
C ILE A 132 6.80 -3.77 -14.02
N SER A 133 7.65 -2.95 -14.65
CA SER A 133 7.86 -3.05 -16.10
C SER A 133 8.61 -4.33 -16.46
N GLN A 134 8.25 -4.92 -17.60
CA GLN A 134 8.97 -6.08 -18.14
C GLN A 134 10.44 -5.78 -18.51
N TYR A 135 10.78 -4.49 -18.64
CA TYR A 135 12.15 -4.03 -18.96
C TYR A 135 12.96 -3.67 -17.72
N THR A 136 12.42 -3.87 -16.53
CA THR A 136 13.14 -3.59 -15.29
C THR A 136 14.31 -4.57 -15.15
N PRO A 137 15.55 -4.08 -14.91
CA PRO A 137 16.68 -4.95 -14.63
C PRO A 137 16.44 -5.77 -13.35
N PRO A 138 16.53 -7.11 -13.42
CA PRO A 138 16.29 -7.97 -12.25
C PRO A 138 17.22 -7.66 -11.06
N GLU A 139 18.46 -7.27 -11.33
CA GLU A 139 19.44 -6.86 -10.32
C GLU A 139 18.98 -5.66 -9.50
N ASN A 140 18.22 -4.72 -10.09
CA ASN A 140 17.69 -3.56 -9.39
C ASN A 140 16.55 -3.95 -8.43
N VAL A 141 15.85 -5.05 -8.70
CA VAL A 141 14.89 -5.63 -7.76
C VAL A 141 15.61 -6.19 -6.54
N ALA A 142 16.75 -6.87 -6.73
CA ALA A 142 17.57 -7.33 -5.62
C ALA A 142 18.06 -6.18 -4.74
N VAL A 143 18.55 -5.09 -5.36
CA VAL A 143 18.94 -3.85 -4.64
C VAL A 143 17.77 -3.30 -3.82
N LEU A 144 16.56 -3.24 -4.39
CA LEU A 144 15.36 -2.80 -3.68
C LEU A 144 15.10 -3.65 -2.43
N VAL A 145 15.10 -4.98 -2.58
CA VAL A 145 14.80 -5.91 -1.48
C VAL A 145 15.83 -5.77 -0.36
N ASP A 146 17.12 -5.74 -0.71
CA ASP A 146 18.21 -5.59 0.27
C ASP A 146 18.14 -4.24 0.99
N ALA A 147 17.82 -3.17 0.28
CA ALA A 147 17.62 -1.85 0.86
C ALA A 147 16.45 -1.83 1.85
N VAL A 148 15.31 -2.43 1.48
CA VAL A 148 14.15 -2.53 2.39
C VAL A 148 14.50 -3.29 3.65
N HIS A 149 15.17 -4.43 3.55
CA HIS A 149 15.58 -5.23 4.70
C HIS A 149 16.57 -4.48 5.60
N SER A 150 17.56 -3.83 5.02
CA SER A 150 18.60 -3.10 5.75
C SER A 150 18.00 -1.90 6.49
N HIS A 151 17.28 -1.03 5.81
CA HIS A 151 16.68 0.17 6.42
C HIS A 151 15.58 -0.16 7.42
N SER A 152 14.72 -1.14 7.14
CA SER A 152 13.64 -1.50 8.06
C SER A 152 14.14 -2.11 9.38
N ARG A 153 15.26 -2.85 9.36
CA ARG A 153 15.89 -3.37 10.58
C ARG A 153 16.44 -2.24 11.46
N LEU A 154 17.01 -1.21 10.86
CA LEU A 154 17.51 -0.04 11.61
C LEU A 154 16.39 0.74 12.30
N MET A 155 15.20 0.79 11.69
CA MET A 155 14.05 1.50 12.24
C MET A 155 13.31 0.74 13.37
N ARG A 156 13.67 -0.53 13.60
CA ARG A 156 13.08 -1.37 14.67
C ARG A 156 13.92 -1.41 15.94
N LYS A 157 15.12 -0.81 15.90
CA LYS A 157 16.00 -0.66 17.06
C LYS A 157 15.63 0.59 17.84
#